data_a0465c16cf8bc9465dcf0d95a16c2061
#
_entry.id   a0465c16cf8bc9465dcf0d95a16c2061
#
_cell.length_a   1.000
_cell.length_b   1.000
_cell.length_c   1.000
_cell.angle_alpha   90.00
_cell.angle_beta   90.00
_cell.angle_gamma   90.00
#
_symmetry.space_group_name_H-M   'P 1'
#
loop_
_entity.id
_entity.type
_entity.pdbx_description
1 polymer ?
#
loop_
_entity_poly.entity_id
_entity_poly.type
_entity_poly.pdbx_seq_one_letter_code
_entity_poly.pdbx_strand_id
1 'polypeptide(L)'
;MRAAVLYAAKDLRIEHVAEAPLGPGEVEVRIEAGGICGSDLHYYFDGGFGTVRLREPMILGHEIAGTVTRVGADVARVKPGQRVAVNPSRPCGHCRYCQEGKQQHCLYMRFYGSAMPFPHIQGGFRDVLVCDEAQAVAVPATMSAAQAAFAEPFAVCLHAVNRAGPLFGKRVLVTGAGPIGALTVIAARRAGALEIVATDVADAPLAAAKRVGADVTINVSEKDALARYEADKGTFDVMFEASGNAQALAGGFAAVRPGGVIVQIGIAGGEMSLPMNVVVAKEIELRGTFRFHAEFALAVALIGSGLVDVMPLLTATLPLTDAATAFALAADRSKAMKVQLAFG
;
A
#
# COMPACT_ATOMS: atom_id res chain seq x y z
N MET A 1 12.81 -8.00 -22.91
CA MET A 1 12.55 -8.40 -21.51
C MET A 1 11.15 -8.95 -21.37
N ARG A 2 10.89 -9.85 -20.38
CA ARG A 2 9.53 -10.34 -20.08
C ARG A 2 8.77 -9.32 -19.26
N ALA A 3 7.45 -9.26 -19.42
CA ALA A 3 6.56 -8.43 -18.62
C ALA A 3 5.19 -9.09 -18.47
N ALA A 4 4.49 -8.77 -17.36
CA ALA A 4 3.10 -9.16 -17.14
C ALA A 4 2.19 -8.05 -17.66
N VAL A 5 1.60 -8.25 -18.83
CA VAL A 5 0.76 -7.29 -19.56
C VAL A 5 -0.70 -7.67 -19.41
N LEU A 6 -1.51 -6.77 -18.87
CA LEU A 6 -2.96 -6.93 -18.76
C LEU A 6 -3.64 -6.27 -19.96
N TYR A 7 -4.37 -7.07 -20.75
CA TYR A 7 -5.11 -6.63 -21.94
C TYR A 7 -6.57 -6.28 -21.63
N ALA A 8 -7.17 -7.05 -20.76
CA ALA A 8 -8.54 -6.90 -20.28
C ALA A 8 -8.71 -7.63 -18.95
N ALA A 9 -9.86 -7.52 -18.32
CA ALA A 9 -10.15 -8.29 -17.11
C ALA A 9 -9.89 -9.78 -17.34
N LYS A 10 -9.06 -10.38 -16.49
CA LYS A 10 -8.61 -11.79 -16.51
C LYS A 10 -7.76 -12.19 -17.73
N ASP A 11 -7.33 -11.24 -18.56
CA ASP A 11 -6.44 -11.49 -19.70
C ASP A 11 -5.04 -10.92 -19.40
N LEU A 12 -4.32 -11.56 -18.49
CA LEU A 12 -2.93 -11.26 -18.11
C LEU A 12 -2.00 -12.20 -18.88
N ARG A 13 -1.07 -11.61 -19.62
CA ARG A 13 -0.13 -12.37 -20.45
C ARG A 13 1.31 -12.06 -20.08
N ILE A 14 2.16 -13.08 -20.10
CA ILE A 14 3.60 -12.88 -19.99
C ILE A 14 4.18 -12.79 -21.40
N GLU A 15 4.68 -11.59 -21.73
CA GLU A 15 5.12 -11.25 -23.08
C GLU A 15 6.53 -10.68 -23.10
N HIS A 16 7.16 -10.75 -24.26
CA HIS A 16 8.40 -10.04 -24.54
C HIS A 16 8.09 -8.62 -25.04
N VAL A 17 8.50 -7.63 -24.25
CA VAL A 17 8.35 -6.21 -24.58
C VAL A 17 9.73 -5.57 -24.82
N ALA A 18 9.76 -4.47 -25.58
CA ALA A 18 10.98 -3.70 -25.78
C ALA A 18 11.47 -3.09 -24.46
N GLU A 19 12.79 -2.99 -24.30
CA GLU A 19 13.41 -2.27 -23.22
C GLU A 19 13.40 -0.77 -23.53
N ALA A 20 13.21 0.06 -22.47
CA ALA A 20 13.33 1.49 -22.62
C ALA A 20 14.81 1.90 -22.72
N PRO A 21 15.15 2.91 -23.55
CA PRO A 21 16.51 3.45 -23.56
C PRO A 21 16.82 4.12 -22.22
N LEU A 22 18.09 4.04 -21.79
CA LEU A 22 18.57 4.67 -20.56
C LEU A 22 18.96 6.13 -20.84
N GLY A 23 18.28 7.08 -20.19
CA GLY A 23 18.61 8.50 -20.24
C GLY A 23 19.72 8.92 -19.24
N PRO A 24 20.24 10.15 -19.36
CA PRO A 24 21.37 10.61 -18.54
C PRO A 24 21.10 10.61 -17.03
N GLY A 25 19.89 10.99 -16.59
CA GLY A 25 19.48 11.02 -15.17
C GLY A 25 18.70 9.78 -14.71
N GLU A 26 18.73 8.69 -15.50
CA GLU A 26 17.93 7.49 -15.24
C GLU A 26 18.79 6.32 -14.77
N VAL A 27 18.11 5.39 -14.12
CA VAL A 27 18.65 4.17 -13.53
C VAL A 27 17.93 2.98 -14.14
N GLU A 28 18.68 2.00 -14.59
CA GLU A 28 18.16 0.72 -15.00
C GLU A 28 18.21 -0.25 -13.81
N VAL A 29 17.06 -0.82 -13.47
CA VAL A 29 16.90 -1.74 -12.36
C VAL A 29 16.42 -3.09 -12.88
N ARG A 30 17.18 -4.15 -12.63
CA ARG A 30 16.71 -5.52 -12.77
C ARG A 30 15.80 -5.81 -11.59
N ILE A 31 14.52 -6.00 -11.86
CA ILE A 31 13.52 -6.28 -10.82
C ILE A 31 13.75 -7.70 -10.27
N GLU A 32 13.65 -7.85 -8.96
CA GLU A 32 13.83 -9.12 -8.25
C GLU A 32 12.57 -9.52 -7.49
N ALA A 33 11.80 -8.54 -6.98
CA ALA A 33 10.54 -8.78 -6.26
C ALA A 33 9.50 -7.73 -6.63
N GLY A 34 8.24 -8.17 -6.76
CA GLY A 34 7.10 -7.30 -7.00
C GLY A 34 5.88 -7.75 -6.22
N GLY A 35 5.37 -6.91 -5.28
CA GLY A 35 4.17 -7.17 -4.50
C GLY A 35 2.89 -6.96 -5.30
N ILE A 36 1.93 -7.86 -5.15
CA ILE A 36 0.60 -7.70 -5.74
C ILE A 36 -0.26 -6.85 -4.78
N CYS A 37 -0.74 -5.71 -5.28
CA CYS A 37 -1.60 -4.78 -4.58
C CYS A 37 -3.08 -5.07 -4.85
N GLY A 38 -3.97 -4.59 -3.96
CA GLY A 38 -5.41 -4.63 -4.18
C GLY A 38 -5.84 -3.91 -5.47
N SER A 39 -5.16 -2.81 -5.85
CA SER A 39 -5.44 -2.12 -7.11
C SER A 39 -5.06 -2.96 -8.35
N ASP A 40 -3.98 -3.76 -8.29
CA ASP A 40 -3.64 -4.71 -9.35
C ASP A 40 -4.72 -5.77 -9.48
N LEU A 41 -5.28 -6.25 -8.35
CA LEU A 41 -6.40 -7.21 -8.35
C LEU A 41 -7.66 -6.60 -8.99
N HIS A 42 -7.98 -5.34 -8.70
CA HIS A 42 -9.11 -4.65 -9.34
C HIS A 42 -8.91 -4.50 -10.85
N TYR A 43 -7.70 -4.15 -11.31
CA TYR A 43 -7.44 -4.15 -12.75
C TYR A 43 -7.59 -5.55 -13.35
N TYR A 44 -7.03 -6.57 -12.68
CA TYR A 44 -7.06 -7.94 -13.19
C TYR A 44 -8.46 -8.54 -13.20
N PHE A 45 -9.26 -8.40 -12.14
CA PHE A 45 -10.58 -9.04 -12.06
C PHE A 45 -11.70 -8.21 -12.70
N ASP A 46 -11.64 -6.88 -12.56
CA ASP A 46 -12.75 -5.97 -12.85
C ASP A 46 -12.44 -5.01 -14.02
N GLY A 47 -11.21 -5.00 -14.54
CA GLY A 47 -10.74 -4.05 -15.56
C GLY A 47 -10.63 -2.63 -15.06
N GLY A 48 -10.66 -2.40 -13.73
CA GLY A 48 -10.52 -1.10 -13.09
C GLY A 48 -11.28 -0.98 -11.78
N PHE A 49 -11.29 0.21 -11.18
CA PHE A 49 -12.01 0.52 -9.93
C PHE A 49 -12.54 1.97 -9.94
N GLY A 50 -13.64 2.22 -9.24
CA GLY A 50 -14.31 3.50 -9.27
C GLY A 50 -14.61 3.96 -10.71
N THR A 51 -14.08 5.10 -11.12
CA THR A 51 -14.17 5.64 -12.49
C THR A 51 -12.96 5.28 -13.36
N VAL A 52 -11.92 4.69 -12.79
CA VAL A 52 -10.69 4.32 -13.51
C VAL A 52 -10.92 3.01 -14.26
N ARG A 53 -10.61 3.00 -15.55
CA ARG A 53 -10.76 1.84 -16.44
C ARG A 53 -9.52 1.61 -17.27
N LEU A 54 -9.18 0.34 -17.46
CA LEU A 54 -8.19 -0.08 -18.45
C LEU A 54 -8.72 0.24 -19.86
N ARG A 55 -7.98 1.03 -20.64
CA ARG A 55 -8.33 1.48 -22.00
C ARG A 55 -7.32 1.05 -23.05
N GLU A 56 -6.18 0.56 -22.63
CA GLU A 56 -5.10 0.00 -23.45
C GLU A 56 -4.34 -1.05 -22.64
N PRO A 57 -3.56 -1.95 -23.27
CA PRO A 57 -2.73 -2.91 -22.54
C PRO A 57 -1.76 -2.22 -21.59
N MET A 58 -1.67 -2.73 -20.36
CA MET A 58 -0.84 -2.13 -19.32
C MET A 58 -0.05 -3.19 -18.55
N ILE A 59 1.24 -2.94 -18.37
CA ILE A 59 2.07 -3.69 -17.42
C ILE A 59 1.64 -3.27 -16.02
N LEU A 60 1.31 -4.26 -15.17
CA LEU A 60 0.91 -4.03 -13.78
C LEU A 60 2.12 -3.86 -12.85
N GLY A 61 1.84 -3.58 -11.57
CA GLY A 61 2.79 -3.60 -10.46
C GLY A 61 3.44 -2.27 -10.14
N HIS A 62 3.51 -1.98 -8.85
CA HIS A 62 4.08 -0.75 -8.31
C HIS A 62 4.79 -0.95 -6.96
N GLU A 63 4.68 -2.11 -6.34
CA GLU A 63 5.38 -2.48 -5.12
C GLU A 63 6.64 -3.29 -5.50
N ILE A 64 7.71 -2.63 -5.97
CA ILE A 64 8.84 -3.28 -6.65
C ILE A 64 10.20 -2.94 -6.05
N ALA A 65 11.10 -3.92 -6.13
CA ALA A 65 12.50 -3.77 -5.73
C ALA A 65 13.40 -4.63 -6.62
N GLY A 66 14.65 -4.24 -6.72
CA GLY A 66 15.63 -4.96 -7.53
C GLY A 66 17.04 -4.42 -7.38
N THR A 67 17.92 -4.81 -8.29
CA THR A 67 19.33 -4.41 -8.31
C THR A 67 19.61 -3.50 -9.50
N VAL A 68 20.28 -2.37 -9.25
CA VAL A 68 20.75 -1.47 -10.30
C VAL A 68 21.75 -2.19 -11.21
N THR A 69 21.49 -2.19 -12.52
CA THR A 69 22.36 -2.80 -13.54
C THR A 69 23.17 -1.75 -14.29
N ARG A 70 22.54 -0.62 -14.64
CA ARG A 70 23.20 0.49 -15.36
C ARG A 70 22.69 1.84 -14.80
N VAL A 71 23.51 2.86 -14.94
CA VAL A 71 23.17 4.24 -14.57
C VAL A 71 23.52 5.19 -15.72
N GLY A 72 22.72 6.23 -15.90
CA GLY A 72 23.01 7.31 -16.83
C GLY A 72 24.16 8.21 -16.34
N ALA A 73 24.69 9.05 -17.20
CA ALA A 73 25.89 9.85 -16.95
C ALA A 73 25.74 10.87 -15.80
N ASP A 74 24.51 11.33 -15.53
CA ASP A 74 24.20 12.36 -14.53
C ASP A 74 23.78 11.76 -13.17
N VAL A 75 23.71 10.42 -13.06
CA VAL A 75 23.30 9.72 -11.82
C VAL A 75 24.44 9.74 -10.81
N ALA A 76 24.14 10.17 -9.57
CA ALA A 76 25.11 10.30 -8.49
C ALA A 76 24.77 9.53 -7.21
N ARG A 77 23.47 9.19 -6.99
CA ARG A 77 22.97 8.65 -5.71
C ARG A 77 23.07 7.13 -5.59
N VAL A 78 23.07 6.43 -6.71
CA VAL A 78 23.12 4.97 -6.78
C VAL A 78 24.13 4.51 -7.81
N LYS A 79 24.59 3.27 -7.69
CA LYS A 79 25.57 2.67 -8.60
C LYS A 79 25.21 1.23 -8.94
N PRO A 80 25.71 0.69 -10.07
CA PRO A 80 25.52 -0.72 -10.44
C PRO A 80 25.88 -1.67 -9.29
N GLY A 81 25.06 -2.71 -9.10
CA GLY A 81 25.18 -3.69 -8.03
C GLY A 81 24.45 -3.32 -6.73
N GLN A 82 24.01 -2.08 -6.55
CA GLN A 82 23.22 -1.71 -5.38
C GLN A 82 21.79 -2.18 -5.50
N ARG A 83 21.22 -2.72 -4.40
CA ARG A 83 19.79 -3.00 -4.30
C ARG A 83 19.04 -1.71 -4.00
N VAL A 84 17.86 -1.58 -4.63
CA VAL A 84 16.97 -0.43 -4.48
C VAL A 84 15.53 -0.88 -4.28
N ALA A 85 14.77 -0.14 -3.45
CA ALA A 85 13.33 -0.10 -3.52
C ALA A 85 12.94 0.99 -4.54
N VAL A 86 12.01 0.70 -5.43
CA VAL A 86 11.61 1.66 -6.46
C VAL A 86 10.33 2.39 -6.03
N ASN A 87 10.44 3.70 -5.81
CA ASN A 87 9.28 4.55 -5.59
C ASN A 87 8.46 4.67 -6.88
N PRO A 88 7.21 4.20 -6.92
CA PRO A 88 6.41 4.25 -8.14
C PRO A 88 5.95 5.67 -8.51
N SER A 89 6.05 6.63 -7.60
CA SER A 89 5.61 8.01 -7.80
C SER A 89 6.65 8.85 -8.52
N ARG A 90 6.21 9.55 -9.58
CA ARG A 90 6.99 10.57 -10.28
C ARG A 90 6.16 11.84 -10.39
N PRO A 91 6.17 12.70 -9.37
CA PRO A 91 5.50 14.01 -9.41
C PRO A 91 6.25 14.97 -10.33
N CYS A 92 5.54 15.95 -10.91
CA CYS A 92 6.15 16.90 -11.84
C CYS A 92 7.08 17.95 -11.19
N GLY A 93 6.99 18.14 -9.88
CA GLY A 93 7.81 19.11 -9.12
C GLY A 93 7.38 20.58 -9.21
N HIS A 94 6.56 20.98 -10.20
CA HIS A 94 6.29 22.39 -10.49
C HIS A 94 4.80 22.80 -10.41
N CYS A 95 3.85 21.87 -10.32
CA CYS A 95 2.46 22.24 -10.16
C CYS A 95 2.19 22.75 -8.72
N ARG A 96 1.05 23.43 -8.53
CA ARG A 96 0.67 24.03 -7.24
C ARG A 96 0.79 23.05 -6.07
N TYR A 97 0.34 21.78 -6.24
CA TYR A 97 0.40 20.79 -5.17
C TYR A 97 1.83 20.34 -4.86
N CYS A 98 2.69 20.23 -5.87
CA CYS A 98 4.10 19.95 -5.64
C CYS A 98 4.78 21.09 -4.88
N GLN A 99 4.49 22.34 -5.22
CA GLN A 99 5.03 23.52 -4.54
C GLN A 99 4.51 23.69 -3.10
N GLU A 100 3.29 23.18 -2.82
CA GLU A 100 2.72 23.13 -1.47
C GLU A 100 3.25 21.95 -0.62
N GLY A 101 4.15 21.12 -1.13
CA GLY A 101 4.62 19.92 -0.42
C GLY A 101 3.63 18.75 -0.43
N LYS A 102 2.66 18.77 -1.33
CA LYS A 102 1.60 17.76 -1.48
C LYS A 102 1.77 16.96 -2.77
N GLN A 103 2.96 16.40 -2.99
CA GLN A 103 3.35 15.75 -4.23
C GLN A 103 2.46 14.56 -4.59
N GLN A 104 1.88 13.86 -3.59
CA GLN A 104 0.91 12.77 -3.82
C GLN A 104 -0.34 13.24 -4.58
N HIS A 105 -0.65 14.55 -4.56
CA HIS A 105 -1.73 15.19 -5.30
C HIS A 105 -1.27 15.90 -6.58
N CYS A 106 -0.07 15.58 -7.08
CA CYS A 106 0.47 16.17 -8.29
C CYS A 106 -0.52 16.06 -9.46
N LEU A 107 -0.77 17.17 -10.18
CA LEU A 107 -1.68 17.21 -11.33
C LEU A 107 -1.19 16.35 -12.51
N TYR A 108 0.12 16.13 -12.59
CA TYR A 108 0.79 15.38 -13.67
C TYR A 108 1.49 14.14 -13.11
N MET A 109 0.92 13.52 -12.08
CA MET A 109 1.48 12.34 -11.44
C MET A 109 1.66 11.20 -12.44
N ARG A 110 2.87 10.68 -12.54
CA ARG A 110 3.17 9.41 -13.19
C ARG A 110 3.43 8.38 -12.09
N PHE A 111 2.52 7.43 -11.96
CA PHE A 111 2.60 6.37 -10.95
C PHE A 111 2.60 5.03 -11.68
N TYR A 112 3.62 4.20 -11.45
CA TYR A 112 3.75 2.92 -12.13
C TYR A 112 2.50 2.04 -11.94
N GLY A 113 2.11 1.31 -12.99
CA GLY A 113 0.96 0.41 -12.97
C GLY A 113 -0.38 1.12 -12.76
N SER A 114 -0.53 2.39 -13.22
CA SER A 114 -1.75 3.16 -13.02
C SER A 114 -2.46 3.49 -14.33
N ALA A 115 -3.74 3.11 -14.40
CA ALA A 115 -4.65 3.50 -15.48
C ALA A 115 -5.39 4.82 -15.23
N MET A 116 -5.06 5.58 -14.18
CA MET A 116 -5.66 6.89 -13.92
C MET A 116 -5.41 7.90 -15.04
N PRO A 117 -4.17 8.10 -15.55
CA PRO A 117 -3.93 8.92 -16.73
C PRO A 117 -4.12 8.10 -18.02
N PHE A 118 -4.21 8.81 -19.14
CA PHE A 118 -4.16 8.23 -20.47
C PHE A 118 -3.18 9.03 -21.34
N PRO A 119 -2.21 8.38 -22.04
CA PRO A 119 -1.89 6.94 -21.99
C PRO A 119 -1.56 6.45 -20.58
N HIS A 120 -1.80 5.14 -20.33
CA HIS A 120 -1.55 4.52 -19.02
C HIS A 120 -0.07 4.51 -18.66
N ILE A 121 0.24 4.55 -17.37
CA ILE A 121 1.61 4.45 -16.87
C ILE A 121 1.94 2.97 -16.66
N GLN A 122 2.86 2.47 -17.47
CA GLN A 122 3.30 1.08 -17.41
C GLN A 122 3.95 0.75 -16.06
N GLY A 123 3.61 -0.41 -15.49
CA GLY A 123 4.08 -0.84 -14.17
C GLY A 123 5.42 -1.57 -14.18
N GLY A 124 5.78 -2.08 -13.02
CA GLY A 124 7.08 -2.71 -12.76
C GLY A 124 7.09 -4.24 -12.77
N PHE A 125 5.99 -4.92 -13.11
CA PHE A 125 6.03 -6.38 -13.26
C PHE A 125 6.68 -6.77 -14.58
N ARG A 126 7.99 -6.52 -14.67
CA ARG A 126 8.87 -6.79 -15.82
C ARG A 126 10.30 -7.08 -15.35
N ASP A 127 11.09 -7.76 -16.19
CA ASP A 127 12.46 -8.13 -15.82
C ASP A 127 13.35 -6.90 -15.55
N VAL A 128 13.18 -5.81 -16.34
CA VAL A 128 14.01 -4.61 -16.26
C VAL A 128 13.11 -3.36 -16.29
N LEU A 129 13.40 -2.41 -15.40
CA LEU A 129 12.74 -1.11 -15.35
C LEU A 129 13.75 0.01 -15.44
N VAL A 130 13.51 0.98 -16.31
CA VAL A 130 14.23 2.26 -16.32
C VAL A 130 13.38 3.29 -15.57
N CYS A 131 13.97 3.94 -14.57
CA CYS A 131 13.31 4.94 -13.73
C CYS A 131 14.23 6.14 -13.47
N ASP A 132 13.66 7.28 -13.05
CA ASP A 132 14.48 8.41 -12.60
C ASP A 132 15.32 8.02 -11.37
N GLU A 133 16.50 8.60 -11.22
CA GLU A 133 17.35 8.40 -10.05
C GLU A 133 16.60 8.63 -8.73
N ALA A 134 15.72 9.63 -8.68
CA ALA A 134 14.94 9.97 -7.48
C ALA A 134 13.95 8.85 -7.06
N GLN A 135 13.58 7.96 -7.99
CA GLN A 135 12.72 6.82 -7.73
C GLN A 135 13.49 5.60 -7.20
N ALA A 136 14.81 5.50 -7.47
CA ALA A 136 15.66 4.39 -7.06
C ALA A 136 16.24 4.66 -5.66
N VAL A 137 15.56 4.21 -4.60
CA VAL A 137 15.98 4.44 -3.21
C VAL A 137 16.87 3.28 -2.75
N ALA A 138 18.15 3.57 -2.51
CA ALA A 138 19.12 2.57 -2.05
C ALA A 138 18.70 1.94 -0.72
N VAL A 139 18.84 0.62 -0.61
CA VAL A 139 18.57 -0.13 0.62
C VAL A 139 19.85 -0.76 1.17
N PRO A 140 19.94 -1.04 2.49
CA PRO A 140 21.07 -1.77 3.06
C PRO A 140 21.27 -3.14 2.37
N ALA A 141 22.51 -3.59 2.24
CA ALA A 141 22.83 -4.88 1.62
C ALA A 141 22.17 -6.08 2.35
N THR A 142 21.87 -5.93 3.63
CA THR A 142 21.17 -6.93 4.47
C THR A 142 19.69 -7.03 4.17
N MET A 143 19.08 -6.01 3.54
CA MET A 143 17.65 -5.98 3.21
C MET A 143 17.42 -6.76 1.91
N SER A 144 16.59 -7.79 1.95
CA SER A 144 16.22 -8.56 0.76
C SER A 144 15.34 -7.74 -0.20
N ALA A 145 15.28 -8.15 -1.49
CA ALA A 145 14.36 -7.53 -2.44
C ALA A 145 12.89 -7.70 -2.01
N ALA A 146 12.54 -8.85 -1.43
CA ALA A 146 11.22 -9.10 -0.90
C ALA A 146 10.84 -8.11 0.22
N GLN A 147 11.76 -7.81 1.15
CA GLN A 147 11.55 -6.77 2.17
C GLN A 147 11.44 -5.37 1.54
N ALA A 148 12.31 -5.07 0.57
CA ALA A 148 12.35 -3.76 -0.09
C ALA A 148 11.06 -3.46 -0.88
N ALA A 149 10.42 -4.46 -1.47
CA ALA A 149 9.14 -4.31 -2.15
C ALA A 149 7.99 -3.91 -1.21
N PHE A 150 8.09 -4.18 0.09
CA PHE A 150 7.13 -3.69 1.08
C PHE A 150 7.23 -2.19 1.36
N ALA A 151 8.28 -1.50 0.90
CA ALA A 151 8.45 -0.07 1.17
C ALA A 151 7.26 0.75 0.64
N GLU A 152 6.70 0.37 -0.50
CA GLU A 152 5.55 1.07 -1.11
C GLU A 152 4.30 0.95 -0.22
N PRO A 153 3.73 -0.24 0.04
CA PRO A 153 2.50 -0.34 0.81
C PRO A 153 2.70 0.09 2.27
N PHE A 154 3.91 -0.03 2.82
CA PHE A 154 4.20 0.49 4.15
C PHE A 154 4.24 2.02 4.18
N ALA A 155 4.73 2.69 3.12
CA ALA A 155 4.68 4.14 3.00
C ALA A 155 3.24 4.67 2.98
N VAL A 156 2.29 3.96 2.33
CA VAL A 156 0.85 4.27 2.40
C VAL A 156 0.35 4.27 3.84
N CYS A 157 0.74 3.26 4.64
CA CYS A 157 0.33 3.14 6.03
C CYS A 157 0.99 4.21 6.93
N LEU A 158 2.26 4.54 6.69
CA LEU A 158 2.93 5.64 7.38
C LEU A 158 2.27 6.99 7.07
N HIS A 159 1.88 7.22 5.81
CA HIS A 159 1.13 8.42 5.44
C HIS A 159 -0.23 8.47 6.16
N ALA A 160 -0.95 7.36 6.26
CA ALA A 160 -2.20 7.29 7.02
C ALA A 160 -1.99 7.64 8.51
N VAL A 161 -0.91 7.14 9.12
CA VAL A 161 -0.53 7.49 10.50
C VAL A 161 -0.22 8.99 10.62
N ASN A 162 0.52 9.58 9.68
CA ASN A 162 0.77 11.02 9.67
C ASN A 162 -0.54 11.82 9.54
N ARG A 163 -1.51 11.31 8.77
CA ARG A 163 -2.84 11.92 8.65
C ARG A 163 -3.64 11.86 9.94
N ALA A 164 -3.44 10.85 10.79
CA ALA A 164 -4.08 10.76 12.09
C ALA A 164 -3.56 11.79 13.10
N GLY A 165 -2.31 12.21 12.97
CA GLY A 165 -1.57 13.00 13.95
C GLY A 165 -0.85 12.13 14.98
N PRO A 166 -0.39 12.69 16.11
CA PRO A 166 0.39 11.96 17.11
C PRO A 166 -0.37 10.77 17.70
N LEU A 167 0.27 9.58 17.70
CA LEU A 167 -0.31 8.35 18.24
C LEU A 167 0.26 7.95 19.61
N PHE A 168 1.28 8.64 20.11
CA PHE A 168 1.86 8.30 21.39
C PHE A 168 0.81 8.29 22.53
N GLY A 169 0.68 7.14 23.20
CA GLY A 169 -0.29 6.95 24.29
C GLY A 169 -1.77 6.81 23.85
N LYS A 170 -2.05 6.74 22.54
CA LYS A 170 -3.41 6.64 22.01
C LYS A 170 -3.89 5.19 21.90
N ARG A 171 -5.22 5.01 22.09
CA ARG A 171 -5.91 3.77 21.75
C ARG A 171 -6.39 3.82 20.31
N VAL A 172 -6.01 2.81 19.54
CA VAL A 172 -6.21 2.75 18.09
C VAL A 172 -7.08 1.57 17.71
N LEU A 173 -8.08 1.82 16.85
CA LEU A 173 -8.86 0.79 16.17
C LEU A 173 -8.41 0.70 14.72
N VAL A 174 -8.13 -0.50 14.23
CA VAL A 174 -7.89 -0.77 12.80
C VAL A 174 -9.00 -1.69 12.29
N THR A 175 -9.85 -1.21 11.39
CA THR A 175 -10.91 -2.02 10.77
C THR A 175 -10.45 -2.53 9.42
N GLY A 176 -10.56 -3.87 9.23
CA GLY A 176 -9.94 -4.58 8.12
C GLY A 176 -8.48 -4.94 8.43
N ALA A 177 -8.23 -6.21 8.71
CA ALA A 177 -6.90 -6.75 9.03
C ALA A 177 -6.15 -7.33 7.81
N GLY A 178 -6.57 -6.99 6.58
CA GLY A 178 -5.85 -7.32 5.36
C GLY A 178 -4.45 -6.70 5.30
N PRO A 179 -3.71 -6.81 4.16
CA PRO A 179 -2.32 -6.35 4.08
C PRO A 179 -2.11 -4.91 4.55
N ILE A 180 -2.96 -3.98 4.12
CA ILE A 180 -2.87 -2.56 4.52
C ILE A 180 -3.21 -2.39 6.00
N GLY A 181 -4.25 -3.06 6.51
CA GLY A 181 -4.57 -2.99 7.95
C GLY A 181 -3.46 -3.54 8.83
N ALA A 182 -2.87 -4.69 8.48
CA ALA A 182 -1.75 -5.26 9.22
C ALA A 182 -0.49 -4.37 9.16
N LEU A 183 -0.18 -3.76 8.01
CA LEU A 183 0.90 -2.76 7.91
C LEU A 183 0.58 -1.48 8.69
N THR A 184 -0.71 -1.10 8.80
CA THR A 184 -1.14 0.03 9.64
C THR A 184 -0.97 -0.29 11.12
N VAL A 185 -1.21 -1.55 11.55
CA VAL A 185 -0.89 -2.00 12.93
C VAL A 185 0.60 -1.80 13.23
N ILE A 186 1.49 -2.23 12.32
CA ILE A 186 2.94 -2.02 12.47
C ILE A 186 3.26 -0.53 12.58
N ALA A 187 2.73 0.29 11.66
CA ALA A 187 2.98 1.74 11.63
C ALA A 187 2.46 2.43 12.91
N ALA A 188 1.26 2.11 13.37
CA ALA A 188 0.67 2.66 14.59
C ALA A 188 1.46 2.26 15.84
N ARG A 189 1.90 1.00 15.93
CA ARG A 189 2.78 0.54 17.02
C ARG A 189 4.09 1.31 17.01
N ARG A 190 4.71 1.49 15.86
CA ARG A 190 5.95 2.26 15.72
C ARG A 190 5.77 3.73 16.08
N ALA A 191 4.59 4.32 15.84
CA ALA A 191 4.24 5.68 16.24
C ALA A 191 3.87 5.85 17.72
N GLY A 192 3.93 4.78 18.53
CA GLY A 192 3.75 4.83 19.96
C GLY A 192 2.30 4.65 20.45
N ALA A 193 1.44 4.02 19.64
CA ALA A 193 0.09 3.65 20.09
C ALA A 193 0.14 2.78 21.35
N LEU A 194 -0.67 3.13 22.34
CA LEU A 194 -0.75 2.44 23.64
C LEU A 194 -1.41 1.08 23.51
N GLU A 195 -2.54 1.04 22.81
CA GLU A 195 -3.33 -0.15 22.55
C GLU A 195 -3.80 -0.14 21.09
N ILE A 196 -3.69 -1.27 20.42
CA ILE A 196 -4.13 -1.47 19.05
C ILE A 196 -5.10 -2.64 19.00
N VAL A 197 -6.35 -2.34 18.65
CA VAL A 197 -7.40 -3.34 18.40
C VAL A 197 -7.58 -3.45 16.90
N ALA A 198 -7.45 -4.67 16.34
CA ALA A 198 -7.70 -4.93 14.93
C ALA A 198 -8.96 -5.77 14.74
N THR A 199 -9.79 -5.42 13.76
CA THR A 199 -11.02 -6.15 13.45
C THR A 199 -11.05 -6.64 12.02
N ASP A 200 -11.64 -7.79 11.81
CA ASP A 200 -11.92 -8.36 10.49
C ASP A 200 -13.08 -9.37 10.62
N VAL A 201 -13.63 -9.80 9.49
CA VAL A 201 -14.65 -10.87 9.44
C VAL A 201 -14.02 -12.27 9.28
N ALA A 202 -12.70 -12.36 9.09
CA ALA A 202 -11.97 -13.59 8.86
C ALA A 202 -10.83 -13.76 9.88
N ASP A 203 -10.63 -14.98 10.37
CA ASP A 203 -9.64 -15.28 11.41
C ASP A 203 -8.19 -15.24 10.91
N ALA A 204 -7.94 -15.60 9.65
CA ALA A 204 -6.58 -15.63 9.11
C ALA A 204 -5.92 -14.24 9.07
N PRO A 205 -6.57 -13.16 8.58
CA PRO A 205 -6.06 -11.79 8.70
C PRO A 205 -5.90 -11.34 10.15
N LEU A 206 -6.83 -11.70 11.05
CA LEU A 206 -6.74 -11.38 12.48
C LEU A 206 -5.50 -12.00 13.12
N ALA A 207 -5.22 -13.28 12.83
CA ALA A 207 -4.01 -13.95 13.29
C ALA A 207 -2.74 -13.27 12.77
N ALA A 208 -2.74 -12.78 11.52
CA ALA A 208 -1.64 -11.99 10.97
C ALA A 208 -1.47 -10.64 11.68
N ALA A 209 -2.55 -9.89 11.91
CA ALA A 209 -2.52 -8.64 12.66
C ALA A 209 -1.98 -8.83 14.07
N LYS A 210 -2.36 -9.93 14.75
CA LYS A 210 -1.83 -10.29 16.07
C LYS A 210 -0.32 -10.52 16.05
N ARG A 211 0.19 -11.26 15.05
CA ARG A 211 1.63 -11.52 14.91
C ARG A 211 2.45 -10.24 14.71
N VAL A 212 1.87 -9.23 14.06
CA VAL A 212 2.58 -7.97 13.76
C VAL A 212 2.32 -6.85 14.77
N GLY A 213 1.65 -7.15 15.89
CA GLY A 213 1.60 -6.22 17.03
C GLY A 213 0.24 -5.66 17.41
N ALA A 214 -0.88 -6.19 16.90
CA ALA A 214 -2.19 -5.88 17.48
C ALA A 214 -2.31 -6.49 18.91
N ASP A 215 -2.74 -5.69 19.88
CA ASP A 215 -2.93 -6.16 21.25
C ASP A 215 -4.17 -7.06 21.38
N VAL A 216 -5.23 -6.68 20.67
CA VAL A 216 -6.49 -7.40 20.62
C VAL A 216 -6.92 -7.57 19.17
N THR A 217 -7.44 -8.74 18.83
CA THR A 217 -8.07 -9.02 17.53
C THR A 217 -9.51 -9.48 17.75
N ILE A 218 -10.43 -8.98 16.94
CA ILE A 218 -11.86 -9.22 17.09
C ILE A 218 -12.47 -9.61 15.76
N ASN A 219 -13.12 -10.76 15.70
CA ASN A 219 -13.94 -11.15 14.56
C ASN A 219 -15.31 -10.45 14.67
N VAL A 220 -15.56 -9.49 13.77
CA VAL A 220 -16.79 -8.69 13.76
C VAL A 220 -17.93 -9.31 12.97
N SER A 221 -17.82 -10.56 12.55
CA SER A 221 -18.96 -11.35 12.08
C SER A 221 -19.89 -11.75 13.25
N GLU A 222 -19.37 -11.73 14.47
CA GLU A 222 -20.15 -11.95 15.69
C GLU A 222 -20.94 -10.69 16.07
N LYS A 223 -22.18 -10.91 16.50
CA LYS A 223 -23.05 -9.80 16.93
C LYS A 223 -22.44 -9.08 18.15
N ASP A 224 -22.54 -7.75 18.16
CA ASP A 224 -22.12 -6.89 19.27
C ASP A 224 -20.63 -7.04 19.63
N ALA A 225 -19.78 -7.48 18.71
CA ALA A 225 -18.37 -7.74 18.93
C ALA A 225 -17.58 -6.51 19.43
N LEU A 226 -18.00 -5.30 19.10
CA LEU A 226 -17.40 -4.04 19.55
C LEU A 226 -18.13 -3.38 20.73
N ALA A 227 -19.24 -3.94 21.25
CA ALA A 227 -20.10 -3.30 22.26
C ALA A 227 -19.34 -2.78 23.49
N ARG A 228 -18.32 -3.51 23.95
CA ARG A 228 -17.50 -3.08 25.11
C ARG A 228 -16.71 -1.79 24.85
N TYR A 229 -16.42 -1.46 23.60
CA TYR A 229 -15.69 -0.25 23.19
C TYR A 229 -16.61 0.93 22.86
N GLU A 230 -17.92 0.70 22.82
CA GLU A 230 -18.93 1.72 22.54
C GLU A 230 -19.44 2.39 23.82
N ALA A 231 -19.17 1.76 25.01
CA ALA A 231 -19.53 2.31 26.30
C ALA A 231 -18.94 3.72 26.48
N ASP A 232 -19.59 4.55 27.30
CA ASP A 232 -19.14 5.91 27.66
C ASP A 232 -18.83 6.80 26.45
N LYS A 233 -19.60 6.65 25.38
CA LYS A 233 -19.50 7.35 24.07
C LYS A 233 -18.29 6.92 23.21
N GLY A 234 -17.67 5.79 23.48
CA GLY A 234 -16.57 5.25 22.71
C GLY A 234 -15.21 5.31 23.38
N THR A 235 -14.31 4.46 22.96
CA THR A 235 -13.02 4.18 23.61
C THR A 235 -11.82 4.68 22.81
N PHE A 236 -11.88 4.59 21.46
CA PHE A 236 -10.71 4.81 20.62
C PHE A 236 -10.46 6.28 20.32
N ASP A 237 -9.22 6.70 20.47
CA ASP A 237 -8.75 8.04 20.07
C ASP A 237 -8.68 8.16 18.56
N VAL A 238 -8.24 7.08 17.88
CA VAL A 238 -8.05 7.05 16.42
C VAL A 238 -8.59 5.73 15.87
N MET A 239 -9.27 5.81 14.74
CA MET A 239 -9.65 4.67 13.92
C MET A 239 -9.00 4.78 12.55
N PHE A 240 -8.39 3.71 12.08
CA PHE A 240 -7.96 3.52 10.70
C PHE A 240 -8.92 2.55 10.00
N GLU A 241 -9.64 3.04 9.01
CA GLU A 241 -10.51 2.20 8.18
C GLU A 241 -9.73 1.71 6.96
N ALA A 242 -9.34 0.43 6.96
CA ALA A 242 -8.52 -0.21 5.94
C ALA A 242 -9.25 -1.29 5.13
N SER A 243 -10.55 -1.52 5.40
CA SER A 243 -11.34 -2.53 4.71
C SER A 243 -11.99 -2.03 3.42
N GLY A 244 -12.28 -0.73 3.32
CA GLY A 244 -13.11 -0.15 2.26
C GLY A 244 -14.58 -0.57 2.34
N ASN A 245 -15.03 -1.09 3.50
CA ASN A 245 -16.38 -1.58 3.71
C ASN A 245 -17.23 -0.55 4.48
N ALA A 246 -18.38 -0.17 3.93
CA ALA A 246 -19.25 0.83 4.54
C ALA A 246 -19.79 0.41 5.92
N GLN A 247 -20.03 -0.88 6.15
CA GLN A 247 -20.51 -1.37 7.44
C GLN A 247 -19.40 -1.33 8.48
N ALA A 248 -18.16 -1.68 8.11
CA ALA A 248 -17.01 -1.58 9.01
C ALA A 248 -16.75 -0.11 9.40
N LEU A 249 -16.83 0.83 8.45
CA LEU A 249 -16.74 2.25 8.74
C LEU A 249 -17.86 2.69 9.68
N ALA A 250 -19.12 2.40 9.36
CA ALA A 250 -20.29 2.81 10.15
C ALA A 250 -20.24 2.25 11.58
N GLY A 251 -19.89 0.96 11.74
CA GLY A 251 -19.76 0.32 13.05
C GLY A 251 -18.65 0.93 13.91
N GLY A 252 -17.58 1.42 13.31
CA GLY A 252 -16.48 2.04 14.04
C GLY A 252 -16.81 3.40 14.67
N PHE A 253 -17.76 4.16 14.13
CA PHE A 253 -18.14 5.47 14.68
C PHE A 253 -18.63 5.41 16.14
N ALA A 254 -19.35 4.34 16.50
CA ALA A 254 -19.81 4.15 17.88
C ALA A 254 -18.64 3.96 18.85
N ALA A 255 -17.61 3.24 18.42
CA ALA A 255 -16.44 2.90 19.23
C ALA A 255 -15.39 4.03 19.32
N VAL A 256 -15.42 5.02 18.44
CA VAL A 256 -14.55 6.21 18.50
C VAL A 256 -15.12 7.21 19.52
N ARG A 257 -14.27 7.70 20.42
CA ARG A 257 -14.66 8.65 21.46
C ARG A 257 -14.94 10.06 20.91
N PRO A 258 -15.62 10.95 21.66
CA PRO A 258 -15.74 12.36 21.29
C PRO A 258 -14.36 13.02 21.04
N GLY A 259 -14.26 13.84 19.99
CA GLY A 259 -13.03 14.47 19.55
C GLY A 259 -12.00 13.47 18.95
N GLY A 260 -12.43 12.25 18.63
CA GLY A 260 -11.57 11.25 18.01
C GLY A 260 -11.39 11.47 16.50
N VAL A 261 -10.42 10.80 15.91
CA VAL A 261 -10.06 10.91 14.49
C VAL A 261 -10.36 9.60 13.78
N ILE A 262 -10.99 9.66 12.62
CA ILE A 262 -11.15 8.53 11.69
C ILE A 262 -10.35 8.82 10.43
N VAL A 263 -9.43 7.92 10.08
CA VAL A 263 -8.65 7.97 8.83
C VAL A 263 -9.14 6.90 7.88
N GLN A 264 -9.74 7.33 6.77
CA GLN A 264 -10.20 6.43 5.70
C GLN A 264 -9.02 6.08 4.78
N ILE A 265 -8.61 4.81 4.78
CA ILE A 265 -7.56 4.25 3.91
C ILE A 265 -8.18 3.40 2.81
N GLY A 266 -9.14 2.54 3.20
CA GLY A 266 -9.81 1.61 2.29
C GLY A 266 -10.61 2.35 1.21
N ILE A 267 -10.51 1.89 -0.03
CA ILE A 267 -11.26 2.43 -1.17
C ILE A 267 -12.50 1.56 -1.36
N ALA A 268 -13.68 2.18 -1.29
CA ALA A 268 -14.94 1.51 -1.56
C ALA A 268 -15.22 1.40 -3.06
N GLY A 269 -16.00 0.38 -3.44
CA GLY A 269 -16.46 0.19 -4.82
C GLY A 269 -17.57 1.16 -5.25
N GLY A 270 -18.08 2.02 -4.36
CA GLY A 270 -19.16 2.97 -4.60
C GLY A 270 -19.30 4.00 -3.47
N GLU A 271 -20.42 4.68 -3.40
CA GLU A 271 -20.71 5.65 -2.36
C GLU A 271 -20.88 4.98 -0.99
N MET A 272 -20.39 5.65 0.06
CA MET A 272 -20.53 5.24 1.44
C MET A 272 -21.53 6.15 2.17
N SER A 273 -22.53 5.57 2.83
CA SER A 273 -23.39 6.30 3.75
C SER A 273 -22.68 6.49 5.09
N LEU A 274 -22.69 7.72 5.62
CA LEU A 274 -22.05 8.07 6.88
C LEU A 274 -23.06 8.54 7.92
N PRO A 275 -22.89 8.17 9.21
CA PRO A 275 -23.75 8.62 10.30
C PRO A 275 -23.38 10.05 10.72
N MET A 276 -23.67 11.05 9.87
CA MET A 276 -23.25 12.45 10.07
C MET A 276 -23.73 13.05 11.40
N ASN A 277 -24.89 12.64 11.92
CA ASN A 277 -25.34 13.09 13.23
C ASN A 277 -24.41 12.63 14.37
N VAL A 278 -23.78 11.45 14.23
CA VAL A 278 -22.77 10.96 15.19
C VAL A 278 -21.48 11.76 15.05
N VAL A 279 -21.07 12.09 13.81
CA VAL A 279 -19.90 12.95 13.56
C VAL A 279 -20.08 14.30 14.27
N VAL A 280 -21.25 14.93 14.12
CA VAL A 280 -21.57 16.22 14.77
C VAL A 280 -21.60 16.08 16.29
N ALA A 281 -22.34 15.07 16.82
CA ALA A 281 -22.55 14.91 18.26
C ALA A 281 -21.28 14.55 19.03
N LYS A 282 -20.32 13.91 18.38
CA LYS A 282 -19.03 13.53 18.97
C LYS A 282 -17.86 14.43 18.51
N GLU A 283 -18.09 15.41 17.63
CA GLU A 283 -17.03 16.25 17.04
C GLU A 283 -15.91 15.42 16.41
N ILE A 284 -16.28 14.32 15.68
CA ILE A 284 -15.32 13.41 15.06
C ILE A 284 -14.67 14.10 13.84
N GLU A 285 -13.35 14.02 13.76
CA GLU A 285 -12.61 14.42 12.56
C GLU A 285 -12.50 13.25 11.58
N LEU A 286 -13.17 13.35 10.43
CA LEU A 286 -13.03 12.38 9.34
C LEU A 286 -11.98 12.87 8.35
N ARG A 287 -10.91 12.08 8.14
CA ARG A 287 -9.78 12.42 7.29
C ARG A 287 -9.56 11.34 6.22
N GLY A 288 -9.36 11.75 4.98
CA GLY A 288 -8.88 10.86 3.92
C GLY A 288 -7.36 10.74 3.92
N THR A 289 -6.85 9.64 3.40
CA THR A 289 -5.44 9.44 3.07
C THR A 289 -5.31 8.91 1.65
N PHE A 290 -4.27 9.33 0.93
CA PHE A 290 -4.06 8.91 -0.45
C PHE A 290 -2.58 8.81 -0.76
N ARG A 291 -2.12 7.60 -1.16
CA ARG A 291 -0.72 7.34 -1.51
C ARG A 291 0.23 7.79 -0.40
N PHE A 292 1.36 8.40 -0.78
CA PHE A 292 2.43 8.90 0.10
C PHE A 292 3.32 9.87 -0.69
N HIS A 293 4.27 10.49 0.00
CA HIS A 293 5.38 11.23 -0.63
C HIS A 293 6.70 10.96 0.11
N ALA A 294 7.00 11.71 1.17
CA ALA A 294 8.24 11.56 1.94
C ALA A 294 8.32 10.24 2.73
N GLU A 295 7.17 9.63 2.99
CA GLU A 295 7.06 8.39 3.75
C GLU A 295 7.72 7.19 3.08
N PHE A 296 7.97 7.23 1.75
CA PHE A 296 8.67 6.14 1.07
C PHE A 296 10.09 5.96 1.58
N ALA A 297 10.86 7.04 1.67
CA ALA A 297 12.22 6.98 2.21
C ALA A 297 12.23 6.56 3.69
N LEU A 298 11.23 7.00 4.46
CA LEU A 298 11.05 6.58 5.85
C LEU A 298 10.73 5.08 5.95
N ALA A 299 9.87 4.55 5.08
CA ALA A 299 9.55 3.13 5.01
C ALA A 299 10.80 2.29 4.75
N VAL A 300 11.61 2.68 3.76
CA VAL A 300 12.91 2.04 3.47
C VAL A 300 13.83 2.08 4.69
N ALA A 301 13.95 3.21 5.36
CA ALA A 301 14.80 3.36 6.53
C ALA A 301 14.35 2.48 7.71
N LEU A 302 13.04 2.43 8.00
CA LEU A 302 12.48 1.65 9.10
C LEU A 302 12.61 0.13 8.88
N ILE A 303 12.33 -0.35 7.66
CA ILE A 303 12.49 -1.76 7.32
C ILE A 303 13.98 -2.12 7.27
N GLY A 304 14.80 -1.30 6.60
CA GLY A 304 16.23 -1.55 6.40
C GLY A 304 17.08 -1.52 7.68
N SER A 305 16.64 -0.77 8.69
CA SER A 305 17.29 -0.77 10.02
C SER A 305 16.81 -1.88 10.95
N GLY A 306 15.84 -2.69 10.53
CA GLY A 306 15.24 -3.73 11.36
C GLY A 306 14.32 -3.21 12.48
N LEU A 307 13.98 -1.93 12.48
CA LEU A 307 13.03 -1.35 13.42
C LEU A 307 11.58 -1.79 13.15
N VAL A 308 11.34 -2.31 11.96
CA VAL A 308 10.07 -2.85 11.49
C VAL A 308 10.33 -4.15 10.75
N ASP A 309 9.61 -5.21 11.12
CA ASP A 309 9.58 -6.48 10.41
C ASP A 309 8.26 -6.66 9.67
N VAL A 310 8.31 -6.64 8.33
CA VAL A 310 7.16 -6.82 7.44
C VAL A 310 7.03 -8.25 6.93
N MET A 311 8.06 -9.09 7.12
CA MET A 311 8.12 -10.44 6.55
C MET A 311 7.05 -11.40 7.08
N PRO A 312 6.55 -11.29 8.32
CA PRO A 312 5.41 -12.09 8.76
C PRO A 312 4.14 -11.97 7.92
N LEU A 313 4.06 -10.92 7.08
CA LEU A 313 2.94 -10.69 6.15
C LEU A 313 3.16 -11.32 4.77
N LEU A 314 4.38 -11.68 4.39
CA LEU A 314 4.66 -12.35 3.12
C LEU A 314 4.22 -13.81 3.20
N THR A 315 3.15 -14.15 2.47
CA THR A 315 2.60 -15.50 2.47
C THR A 315 3.25 -16.39 1.42
N ALA A 316 3.46 -15.84 0.22
CA ALA A 316 4.01 -16.60 -0.89
C ALA A 316 4.78 -15.71 -1.86
N THR A 317 5.76 -16.30 -2.54
CA THR A 317 6.47 -15.73 -3.68
C THR A 317 6.39 -16.73 -4.83
N LEU A 318 5.86 -16.30 -5.98
CA LEU A 318 5.73 -17.12 -7.17
C LEU A 318 6.57 -16.51 -8.31
N PRO A 319 7.08 -17.32 -9.26
CA PRO A 319 7.79 -16.78 -10.42
C PRO A 319 6.83 -15.96 -11.31
N LEU A 320 7.37 -14.98 -12.05
CA LEU A 320 6.61 -14.15 -12.98
C LEU A 320 5.76 -14.97 -13.96
N THR A 321 6.26 -16.14 -14.39
CA THR A 321 5.55 -17.07 -15.29
C THR A 321 4.22 -17.57 -14.72
N ASP A 322 4.10 -17.59 -13.41
CA ASP A 322 2.93 -18.07 -12.69
C ASP A 322 2.05 -16.89 -12.19
N ALA A 323 2.16 -15.72 -12.81
CA ALA A 323 1.47 -14.51 -12.37
C ALA A 323 -0.05 -14.71 -12.21
N ALA A 324 -0.72 -15.42 -13.11
CA ALA A 324 -2.16 -15.68 -12.99
C ALA A 324 -2.51 -16.45 -11.70
N THR A 325 -1.69 -17.45 -11.34
CA THR A 325 -1.82 -18.21 -10.08
C THR A 325 -1.54 -17.31 -8.88
N ALA A 326 -0.53 -16.44 -8.96
CA ALA A 326 -0.20 -15.49 -7.91
C ALA A 326 -1.33 -14.49 -7.66
N PHE A 327 -1.96 -13.97 -8.72
CA PHE A 327 -3.12 -13.09 -8.62
C PHE A 327 -4.34 -13.78 -8.00
N ALA A 328 -4.62 -15.04 -8.39
CA ALA A 328 -5.68 -15.83 -7.80
C ALA A 328 -5.44 -16.07 -6.29
N LEU A 329 -4.19 -16.40 -5.91
CA LEU A 329 -3.82 -16.58 -4.50
C LEU A 329 -3.93 -15.26 -3.72
N ALA A 330 -3.47 -14.13 -4.27
CA ALA A 330 -3.53 -12.81 -3.64
C ALA A 330 -4.97 -12.34 -3.40
N ALA A 331 -5.92 -12.77 -4.24
CA ALA A 331 -7.34 -12.45 -4.07
C ALA A 331 -8.02 -13.29 -2.97
N ASP A 332 -7.47 -14.45 -2.62
CA ASP A 332 -8.02 -15.34 -1.59
C ASP A 332 -7.52 -14.92 -0.20
N ARG A 333 -8.27 -14.02 0.44
CA ARG A 333 -7.97 -13.49 1.78
C ARG A 333 -7.94 -14.55 2.89
N SER A 334 -8.50 -15.74 2.65
CA SER A 334 -8.44 -16.85 3.61
C SER A 334 -7.08 -17.56 3.58
N LYS A 335 -6.32 -17.42 2.49
CA LYS A 335 -5.04 -18.12 2.25
C LYS A 335 -3.83 -17.21 2.25
N ALA A 336 -3.99 -15.96 1.85
CA ALA A 336 -2.85 -15.08 1.66
C ALA A 336 -3.06 -13.67 2.22
N MET A 337 -1.99 -13.12 2.82
CA MET A 337 -1.87 -11.73 3.20
C MET A 337 -1.19 -10.94 2.08
N LYS A 338 0.08 -11.17 1.84
CA LYS A 338 0.83 -10.57 0.71
C LYS A 338 1.44 -11.68 -0.15
N VAL A 339 1.24 -11.54 -1.45
CA VAL A 339 1.87 -12.38 -2.47
C VAL A 339 2.81 -11.51 -3.29
N GLN A 340 3.98 -12.03 -3.58
CA GLN A 340 4.96 -11.38 -4.44
C GLN A 340 5.27 -12.23 -5.68
N LEU A 341 5.62 -11.55 -6.77
CA LEU A 341 6.24 -12.15 -7.95
C LEU A 341 7.75 -12.08 -7.82
N ALA A 342 8.44 -13.16 -8.16
CA ALA A 342 9.89 -13.22 -8.32
C ALA A 342 10.26 -13.10 -9.80
N PHE A 343 11.32 -12.37 -10.08
CA PHE A 343 11.87 -12.12 -11.40
C PHE A 343 13.29 -12.71 -11.43
N GLY A 344 13.58 -13.54 -12.42
CA GLY A 344 14.88 -14.19 -12.53
C GLY A 344 14.95 -15.12 -13.72
#